data_3f43a1e03b4fa58cc70a45b511fd379a
#
_entry.id   3f43a1e03b4fa58cc70a45b511fd379a
#
_cell.length_a   1.000
_cell.length_b   1.000
_cell.length_c   1.000
_cell.angle_alpha   90.00
_cell.angle_beta   90.00
_cell.angle_gamma   90.00
#
_symmetry.space_group_name_H-M   'P 1'
#
loop_
_entity.id
_entity.type
_entity.pdbx_description
1 polymer ?
#
loop_
_entity_poly.entity_id
_entity_poly.type
_entity_poly.pdbx_seq_one_letter_code
_entity_poly.pdbx_strand_id
1 'polypeptide(L)'
;MEYAKLTAQARQATEELLQAAHLETGDIFVVGCSSSEIMGGRIGKDSSMEAAAAVLAGVLPPLQEQGVYLAAQCCEHLNRSIVIEREAAKANGYQIVSAIPQPHAGGSWATNCWQRFNDPVLVEEVRAAAGMDIGGTLIGMHLRRVAVPVRLSMDHIGQAILLCARTRPPFIGGSRAVYSQEEVR
;
A
#
# COMPACT_ATOMS: atom_id res chain seq x y z
N MET A 1 16.97 -18.32 -2.51
CA MET A 1 16.51 -18.49 -1.10
C MET A 1 16.06 -17.16 -0.49
N GLU A 2 16.80 -16.07 -0.69
CA GLU A 2 16.49 -14.76 -0.11
C GLU A 2 15.15 -14.16 -0.59
N TYR A 3 14.90 -14.13 -1.90
CA TYR A 3 13.64 -13.59 -2.46
C TYR A 3 12.39 -14.39 -2.06
N ALA A 4 12.49 -15.71 -1.91
CA ALA A 4 11.37 -16.52 -1.42
C ALA A 4 10.99 -16.15 0.03
N LYS A 5 11.97 -15.79 0.86
CA LYS A 5 11.72 -15.29 2.21
C LYS A 5 11.01 -13.94 2.18
N LEU A 6 11.43 -13.02 1.30
CA LEU A 6 10.76 -11.72 1.12
C LEU A 6 9.29 -11.90 0.70
N THR A 7 9.03 -12.80 -0.24
CA THR A 7 7.66 -13.13 -0.68
C THR A 7 6.82 -13.65 0.49
N ALA A 8 7.36 -14.57 1.29
CA ALA A 8 6.65 -15.13 2.44
C ALA A 8 6.35 -14.06 3.51
N GLN A 9 7.34 -13.20 3.83
CA GLN A 9 7.15 -12.10 4.79
C GLN A 9 6.11 -11.09 4.30
N ALA A 10 6.19 -10.69 3.02
CA ALA A 10 5.23 -9.76 2.43
C ALA A 10 3.81 -10.34 2.41
N ARG A 11 3.65 -11.62 2.08
CA ARG A 11 2.36 -12.32 2.12
C ARG A 11 1.79 -12.35 3.54
N GLN A 12 2.57 -12.79 4.52
CA GLN A 12 2.13 -12.85 5.92
C GLN A 12 1.72 -11.47 6.43
N ALA A 13 2.52 -10.43 6.19
CA ALA A 13 2.19 -9.07 6.59
C ALA A 13 0.88 -8.58 5.97
N THR A 14 0.65 -8.89 4.68
CA THR A 14 -0.58 -8.52 3.98
C THR A 14 -1.79 -9.24 4.58
N GLU A 15 -1.70 -10.55 4.80
CA GLU A 15 -2.79 -11.36 5.38
C GLU A 15 -3.15 -10.88 6.80
N GLU A 16 -2.15 -10.62 7.66
CA GLU A 16 -2.36 -10.10 9.01
C GLU A 16 -3.04 -8.72 8.98
N LEU A 17 -2.58 -7.82 8.10
CA LEU A 17 -3.18 -6.48 8.00
C LEU A 17 -4.60 -6.52 7.43
N LEU A 18 -4.88 -7.38 6.45
CA LEU A 18 -6.24 -7.59 5.93
C LEU A 18 -7.20 -8.02 7.03
N GLN A 19 -6.79 -8.95 7.89
CA GLN A 19 -7.59 -9.38 9.04
C GLN A 19 -7.84 -8.23 10.03
N ALA A 20 -6.81 -7.42 10.34
CA ALA A 20 -6.91 -6.33 11.30
C ALA A 20 -7.70 -5.11 10.76
N ALA A 21 -7.70 -4.91 9.45
CA ALA A 21 -8.30 -3.75 8.81
C ALA A 21 -9.77 -3.94 8.40
N HIS A 22 -10.26 -5.19 8.35
CA HIS A 22 -11.63 -5.54 7.95
C HIS A 22 -12.03 -4.90 6.61
N LEU A 23 -11.17 -5.05 5.60
CA LEU A 23 -11.40 -4.46 4.28
C LEU A 23 -12.53 -5.20 3.54
N GLU A 24 -13.26 -4.43 2.74
CA GLU A 24 -14.32 -4.93 1.87
C GLU A 24 -13.85 -4.99 0.42
N THR A 25 -14.54 -5.80 -0.40
CA THR A 25 -14.31 -5.84 -1.86
C THR A 25 -14.46 -4.44 -2.45
N GLY A 26 -13.47 -4.02 -3.25
CA GLY A 26 -13.40 -2.68 -3.84
C GLY A 26 -12.62 -1.65 -3.00
N ASP A 27 -12.27 -1.97 -1.76
CA ASP A 27 -11.39 -1.11 -0.96
C ASP A 27 -10.00 -0.99 -1.59
N ILE A 28 -9.29 0.08 -1.24
CA ILE A 28 -7.94 0.35 -1.71
C ILE A 28 -6.95 0.11 -0.57
N PHE A 29 -5.87 -0.62 -0.88
CA PHE A 29 -4.75 -0.89 -0.02
C PHE A 29 -3.48 -0.26 -0.60
N VAL A 30 -2.91 0.74 0.07
CA VAL A 30 -1.72 1.44 -0.43
C VAL A 30 -0.44 0.78 0.08
N VAL A 31 0.54 0.61 -0.80
CA VAL A 31 1.88 0.17 -0.43
C VAL A 31 2.94 1.12 -0.99
N GLY A 32 3.74 1.66 -0.09
CA GLY A 32 5.02 2.27 -0.40
C GLY A 32 6.14 1.28 -0.09
N CYS A 33 7.09 1.12 -1.01
CA CYS A 33 8.13 0.12 -0.84
C CYS A 33 9.49 0.63 -1.35
N SER A 34 10.49 0.58 -0.48
CA SER A 34 11.89 0.82 -0.82
C SER A 34 12.64 -0.51 -0.95
N SER A 35 12.89 -0.95 -2.18
CA SER A 35 13.69 -2.14 -2.42
C SER A 35 15.15 -1.98 -1.97
N SER A 36 15.68 -0.76 -1.93
CA SER A 36 17.00 -0.48 -1.37
C SER A 36 17.05 -0.79 0.13
N GLU A 37 16.08 -0.33 0.91
CA GLU A 37 15.99 -0.58 2.35
C GLU A 37 15.79 -2.09 2.64
N ILE A 38 15.01 -2.80 1.82
CA ILE A 38 14.83 -4.26 1.92
C ILE A 38 16.17 -4.99 1.84
N MET A 39 17.06 -4.53 0.95
CA MET A 39 18.39 -5.12 0.74
C MET A 39 19.46 -4.56 1.70
N GLY A 40 19.09 -3.70 2.65
CA GLY A 40 20.01 -3.11 3.63
C GLY A 40 20.78 -1.88 3.13
N GLY A 41 20.42 -1.34 1.96
CA GLY A 41 20.93 -0.10 1.42
C GLY A 41 20.10 1.11 1.86
N ARG A 42 20.49 2.30 1.41
CA ARG A 42 19.72 3.53 1.62
C ARG A 42 18.64 3.70 0.57
N ILE A 43 17.49 4.19 0.98
CA ILE A 43 16.36 4.52 0.10
C ILE A 43 16.82 5.30 -1.15
N GLY A 44 16.44 4.79 -2.34
CA GLY A 44 16.76 5.39 -3.63
C GLY A 44 18.20 5.23 -4.12
N LYS A 45 19.08 4.47 -3.42
CA LYS A 45 20.49 4.31 -3.82
C LYS A 45 20.77 2.97 -4.51
N ASP A 46 20.21 1.88 -4.03
CA ASP A 46 20.50 0.52 -4.49
C ASP A 46 19.19 -0.22 -4.84
N SER A 47 18.43 0.37 -5.77
CA SER A 47 17.12 -0.15 -6.16
C SER A 47 17.24 -1.54 -6.82
N SER A 48 16.48 -2.53 -6.33
CA SER A 48 16.41 -3.88 -6.88
C SER A 48 15.03 -4.18 -7.45
N MET A 49 14.99 -4.49 -8.74
CA MET A 49 13.77 -4.93 -9.42
C MET A 49 13.32 -6.29 -8.90
N GLU A 50 14.26 -7.19 -8.63
CA GLU A 50 13.99 -8.53 -8.15
C GLU A 50 13.41 -8.54 -6.72
N ALA A 51 13.96 -7.72 -5.82
CA ALA A 51 13.42 -7.58 -4.46
C ALA A 51 11.99 -7.01 -4.49
N ALA A 52 11.75 -5.99 -5.30
CA ALA A 52 10.41 -5.43 -5.49
C ALA A 52 9.43 -6.44 -6.09
N ALA A 53 9.86 -7.23 -7.08
CA ALA A 53 9.04 -8.31 -7.66
C ALA A 53 8.70 -9.40 -6.63
N ALA A 54 9.66 -9.76 -5.77
CA ALA A 54 9.44 -10.73 -4.71
C ALA A 54 8.40 -10.24 -3.67
N VAL A 55 8.47 -8.96 -3.29
CA VAL A 55 7.46 -8.35 -2.42
C VAL A 55 6.09 -8.33 -3.09
N LEU A 56 6.01 -7.93 -4.36
CA LEU A 56 4.77 -7.90 -5.11
C LEU A 56 4.11 -9.28 -5.21
N ALA A 57 4.93 -10.33 -5.42
CA ALA A 57 4.45 -11.71 -5.45
C ALA A 57 3.84 -12.17 -4.11
N GLY A 58 4.23 -11.55 -2.99
CA GLY A 58 3.62 -11.79 -1.68
C GLY A 58 2.38 -10.94 -1.43
N VAL A 59 2.41 -9.66 -1.81
CA VAL A 59 1.35 -8.68 -1.52
C VAL A 59 0.11 -8.89 -2.39
N LEU A 60 0.29 -9.09 -3.70
CA LEU A 60 -0.82 -9.02 -4.65
C LEU A 60 -1.85 -10.16 -4.52
N PRO A 61 -1.46 -11.45 -4.36
CA PRO A 61 -2.43 -12.53 -4.32
C PRO A 61 -3.48 -12.41 -3.20
N PRO A 62 -3.14 -12.18 -1.92
CA PRO A 62 -4.14 -12.08 -0.86
C PRO A 62 -5.09 -10.89 -1.05
N LEU A 63 -4.62 -9.77 -1.63
CA LEU A 63 -5.48 -8.65 -1.97
C LEU A 63 -6.48 -9.03 -3.07
N GLN A 64 -6.02 -9.71 -4.13
CA GLN A 64 -6.88 -10.17 -5.22
C GLN A 64 -7.91 -11.19 -4.75
N GLU A 65 -7.53 -12.14 -3.89
CA GLU A 65 -8.43 -13.13 -3.31
C GLU A 65 -9.59 -12.48 -2.54
N GLN A 66 -9.36 -11.31 -1.92
CA GLN A 66 -10.38 -10.55 -1.19
C GLN A 66 -11.06 -9.46 -2.04
N GLY A 67 -10.66 -9.27 -3.29
CA GLY A 67 -11.20 -8.23 -4.17
C GLY A 67 -10.79 -6.81 -3.78
N VAL A 68 -9.64 -6.67 -3.13
CA VAL A 68 -9.05 -5.37 -2.70
C VAL A 68 -8.04 -4.90 -3.74
N TYR A 69 -8.11 -3.62 -4.11
CA TYR A 69 -7.19 -3.04 -5.08
C TYR A 69 -5.88 -2.60 -4.45
N LEU A 70 -4.76 -3.04 -5.04
CA LEU A 70 -3.44 -2.55 -4.69
C LEU A 70 -3.19 -1.17 -5.32
N ALA A 71 -2.79 -0.20 -4.50
CA ALA A 71 -2.33 1.12 -4.89
C ALA A 71 -0.82 1.21 -4.60
N ALA A 72 0.01 1.24 -5.64
CA ALA A 72 1.46 1.24 -5.51
C ALA A 72 2.03 2.65 -5.59
N GLN A 73 2.62 3.13 -4.49
CA GLN A 73 3.20 4.46 -4.42
C GLN A 73 4.51 4.56 -5.20
N CYS A 74 4.62 5.57 -6.04
CA CYS A 74 5.85 5.98 -6.70
C CYS A 74 6.80 6.73 -5.74
N CYS A 75 8.06 6.92 -6.18
CA CYS A 75 9.00 7.80 -5.48
C CYS A 75 8.70 9.29 -5.75
N GLU A 76 9.45 10.17 -5.07
CA GLU A 76 9.34 11.62 -5.19
C GLU A 76 9.55 12.15 -6.60
N HIS A 77 10.30 11.47 -7.46
CA HIS A 77 10.52 11.87 -8.86
C HIS A 77 9.24 11.83 -9.71
N LEU A 78 8.21 11.07 -9.27
CA LEU A 78 6.85 11.14 -9.78
C LEU A 78 5.88 11.67 -8.71
N ASN A 79 6.34 12.58 -7.85
CA ASN A 79 5.53 13.27 -6.83
C ASN A 79 4.74 12.32 -5.92
N ARG A 80 5.25 11.11 -5.69
CA ARG A 80 4.56 10.05 -4.93
C ARG A 80 3.20 9.69 -5.46
N SER A 81 2.96 9.88 -6.76
CA SER A 81 1.76 9.40 -7.44
C SER A 81 1.58 7.89 -7.31
N ILE A 82 0.41 7.40 -7.63
CA ILE A 82 -0.01 6.03 -7.40
C ILE A 82 -0.25 5.31 -8.71
N VAL A 83 0.35 4.12 -8.85
CA VAL A 83 -0.06 3.13 -9.86
C VAL A 83 -1.23 2.33 -9.32
N ILE A 84 -2.32 2.27 -10.08
CA ILE A 84 -3.55 1.56 -9.72
C ILE A 84 -4.23 1.01 -10.97
N GLU A 85 -5.08 0.00 -10.84
CA GLU A 85 -5.94 -0.46 -11.93
C GLU A 85 -6.92 0.65 -12.36
N ARG A 86 -7.13 0.83 -13.67
CA ARG A 86 -8.06 1.83 -14.21
C ARG A 86 -9.49 1.67 -13.67
N GLU A 87 -9.92 0.45 -13.47
CA GLU A 87 -11.23 0.15 -12.89
C GLU A 87 -11.38 0.80 -11.50
N ALA A 88 -10.40 0.60 -10.63
CA ALA A 88 -10.37 1.21 -9.29
C ALA A 88 -10.30 2.73 -9.35
N ALA A 89 -9.50 3.30 -10.26
CA ALA A 89 -9.41 4.74 -10.46
C ALA A 89 -10.77 5.34 -10.86
N LYS A 90 -11.47 4.71 -11.81
CA LYS A 90 -12.80 5.14 -12.25
C LYS A 90 -13.87 4.98 -11.16
N ALA A 91 -13.89 3.84 -10.47
CA ALA A 91 -14.85 3.56 -9.41
C ALA A 91 -14.78 4.58 -8.26
N ASN A 92 -13.57 5.10 -7.99
CA ASN A 92 -13.33 6.07 -6.93
C ASN A 92 -13.27 7.54 -7.42
N GLY A 93 -13.44 7.78 -8.73
CA GLY A 93 -13.43 9.14 -9.31
C GLY A 93 -12.04 9.81 -9.27
N TYR A 94 -10.95 9.03 -9.26
CA TYR A 94 -9.61 9.58 -9.28
C TYR A 94 -9.22 10.08 -10.68
N GLN A 95 -8.59 11.24 -10.73
CA GLN A 95 -8.09 11.82 -11.98
C GLN A 95 -6.84 11.05 -12.44
N ILE A 96 -6.94 10.47 -13.64
CA ILE A 96 -5.81 9.81 -14.29
C ILE A 96 -4.84 10.87 -14.82
N VAL A 97 -3.56 10.68 -14.53
CA VAL A 97 -2.45 11.54 -14.99
C VAL A 97 -1.54 10.79 -15.96
N SER A 98 -0.79 11.55 -16.77
CA SER A 98 0.03 11.00 -17.85
C SER A 98 1.49 10.86 -17.44
N ALA A 99 1.85 9.69 -16.90
CA ALA A 99 3.24 9.25 -16.75
C ALA A 99 3.28 7.72 -16.74
N ILE A 100 4.47 7.16 -16.99
CA ILE A 100 4.75 5.72 -16.88
C ILE A 100 5.94 5.57 -15.96
N PRO A 101 5.80 4.85 -14.84
CA PRO A 101 6.89 4.66 -13.88
C PRO A 101 8.04 3.87 -14.52
N GLN A 102 9.27 4.28 -14.18
CA GLN A 102 10.52 3.67 -14.57
C GLN A 102 11.37 3.40 -13.34
N PRO A 103 12.36 2.51 -13.37
CA PRO A 103 13.20 2.21 -12.20
C PRO A 103 13.84 3.45 -11.56
N HIS A 104 14.21 4.47 -12.36
CA HIS A 104 14.80 5.73 -11.89
C HIS A 104 13.81 6.89 -11.72
N ALA A 105 12.53 6.67 -12.09
CA ALA A 105 11.44 7.66 -11.90
C ALA A 105 10.13 6.91 -11.62
N GLY A 106 9.77 6.82 -10.36
CA GLY A 106 8.69 5.97 -9.82
C GLY A 106 9.23 4.86 -8.93
N GLY A 107 10.42 4.33 -9.26
CA GLY A 107 11.12 3.29 -8.52
C GLY A 107 10.76 1.87 -8.96
N SER A 108 11.57 0.90 -8.51
CA SER A 108 11.40 -0.52 -8.84
C SER A 108 10.04 -1.10 -8.42
N TRP A 109 9.50 -0.66 -7.29
CA TRP A 109 8.18 -1.07 -6.79
C TRP A 109 7.06 -0.70 -7.76
N ALA A 110 6.91 0.59 -8.06
CA ALA A 110 5.87 1.09 -8.96
C ALA A 110 6.03 0.53 -10.39
N THR A 111 7.28 0.35 -10.87
CA THR A 111 7.57 -0.24 -12.17
C THR A 111 7.10 -1.70 -12.24
N ASN A 112 7.37 -2.52 -11.21
CA ASN A 112 6.89 -3.90 -11.14
C ASN A 112 5.35 -3.97 -11.11
N CYS A 113 4.70 -3.09 -10.33
CA CYS A 113 3.24 -3.04 -10.27
C CYS A 113 2.64 -2.64 -11.61
N TRP A 114 3.21 -1.64 -12.29
CA TRP A 114 2.78 -1.23 -13.63
C TRP A 114 2.84 -2.39 -14.64
N GLN A 115 3.91 -3.17 -14.62
CA GLN A 115 4.09 -4.32 -15.51
C GLN A 115 3.17 -5.50 -15.17
N ARG A 116 2.74 -5.62 -13.92
CA ARG A 116 1.95 -6.75 -13.42
C ARG A 116 0.44 -6.53 -13.48
N PHE A 117 0.00 -5.29 -13.40
CA PHE A 117 -1.42 -4.92 -13.48
C PHE A 117 -1.96 -5.14 -14.89
N ASN A 118 -3.28 -5.37 -15.02
CA ASN A 118 -3.91 -5.63 -16.31
C ASN A 118 -4.10 -4.35 -17.13
N ASP A 119 -4.59 -3.28 -16.48
CA ASP A 119 -4.81 -1.97 -17.11
C ASP A 119 -4.33 -0.87 -16.16
N PRO A 120 -3.00 -0.75 -15.97
CA PRO A 120 -2.42 0.21 -15.06
C PRO A 120 -2.61 1.65 -15.51
N VAL A 121 -2.90 2.50 -14.54
CA VAL A 121 -2.92 3.96 -14.72
C VAL A 121 -2.19 4.62 -13.55
N LEU A 122 -1.80 5.88 -13.76
CA LEU A 122 -1.30 6.72 -12.69
C LEU A 122 -2.38 7.70 -12.23
N VAL A 123 -2.48 7.91 -10.93
CA VAL A 123 -3.28 8.96 -10.30
C VAL A 123 -2.43 9.74 -9.31
N GLU A 124 -2.76 11.00 -9.02
CA GLU A 124 -1.95 11.82 -8.10
C GLU A 124 -2.02 11.30 -6.66
N GLU A 125 -3.21 10.93 -6.21
CA GLU A 125 -3.47 10.46 -4.84
C GLU A 125 -4.60 9.45 -4.79
N VAL A 126 -4.66 8.70 -3.70
CA VAL A 126 -5.79 7.82 -3.36
C VAL A 126 -6.24 8.06 -1.93
N ARG A 127 -7.39 7.49 -1.55
CA ARG A 127 -7.90 7.45 -0.16
C ARG A 127 -8.03 6.01 0.29
N ALA A 128 -6.89 5.40 0.57
CA ALA A 128 -6.80 4.00 0.92
C ALA A 128 -7.39 3.69 2.30
N ALA A 129 -8.00 2.51 2.43
CA ALA A 129 -8.60 2.01 3.65
C ALA A 129 -7.56 1.46 4.63
N ALA A 130 -6.46 0.93 4.10
CA ALA A 130 -5.30 0.45 4.85
C ALA A 130 -4.03 0.56 3.99
N GLY A 131 -2.89 0.31 4.58
CA GLY A 131 -1.65 0.25 3.82
C GLY A 131 -0.43 -0.13 4.62
N MET A 132 0.62 -0.48 3.88
CA MET A 132 1.95 -0.81 4.39
C MET A 132 3.00 0.15 3.85
N ASP A 133 3.85 0.61 4.74
CA ASP A 133 5.06 1.36 4.44
C ASP A 133 6.27 0.46 4.70
N ILE A 134 6.96 0.07 3.64
CA ILE A 134 8.12 -0.80 3.67
C ILE A 134 9.37 0.04 3.40
N GLY A 135 10.08 0.41 4.47
CA GLY A 135 11.31 1.17 4.38
C GLY A 135 11.17 2.68 4.52
N GLY A 136 10.12 3.17 5.21
CA GLY A 136 9.99 4.60 5.54
C GLY A 136 9.67 5.50 4.34
N THR A 137 8.82 5.02 3.43
CA THR A 137 8.46 5.74 2.19
C THR A 137 7.41 6.83 2.39
N LEU A 138 6.74 6.85 3.54
CA LEU A 138 5.71 7.82 3.93
C LEU A 138 4.44 7.72 3.06
N ILE A 139 3.55 6.78 3.41
CA ILE A 139 2.27 6.56 2.71
C ILE A 139 1.10 7.38 3.28
N GLY A 140 1.33 8.14 4.36
CA GLY A 140 0.24 8.78 5.11
C GLY A 140 -0.64 9.72 4.30
N MET A 141 -0.10 10.38 3.24
CA MET A 141 -0.87 11.25 2.35
C MET A 141 -1.94 10.50 1.56
N HIS A 142 -1.81 9.18 1.43
CA HIS A 142 -2.73 8.33 0.66
C HIS A 142 -3.74 7.57 1.53
N LEU A 143 -3.68 7.70 2.85
CA LEU A 143 -4.65 7.09 3.75
C LEU A 143 -5.85 8.02 4.00
N ARG A 144 -7.06 7.45 3.99
CA ARG A 144 -8.24 8.22 4.44
C ARG A 144 -8.19 8.45 5.96
N ARG A 145 -8.86 9.45 6.46
CA ARG A 145 -8.98 9.73 7.90
C ARG A 145 -9.95 8.74 8.54
N VAL A 146 -9.67 8.26 9.71
CA VAL A 146 -8.51 8.46 10.58
C VAL A 146 -7.58 7.28 10.41
N ALA A 147 -6.30 7.49 10.10
CA ALA A 147 -5.31 6.43 10.07
C ALA A 147 -4.97 6.00 11.50
N VAL A 148 -4.95 4.68 11.72
CA VAL A 148 -4.65 4.04 13.00
C VAL A 148 -3.51 3.05 12.79
N PRO A 149 -2.40 3.14 13.54
CA PRO A 149 -1.30 2.20 13.39
C PRO A 149 -1.73 0.78 13.78
N VAL A 150 -1.25 -0.20 13.02
CA VAL A 150 -1.44 -1.62 13.30
C VAL A 150 -0.07 -2.26 13.56
N ARG A 151 0.03 -3.03 14.63
CA ARG A 151 1.22 -3.83 14.93
C ARG A 151 0.97 -5.25 14.48
N LEU A 152 1.82 -5.71 13.57
CA LEU A 152 1.81 -7.09 13.09
C LEU A 152 2.76 -7.96 13.93
N SER A 153 2.78 -9.26 13.66
CA SER A 153 3.71 -10.22 14.27
C SER A 153 5.16 -9.97 13.86
N MET A 154 5.39 -9.20 12.79
CA MET A 154 6.69 -8.78 12.29
C MET A 154 6.77 -7.27 12.13
N ASP A 155 7.96 -6.72 12.20
CA ASP A 155 8.26 -5.29 12.09
C ASP A 155 9.25 -4.95 10.95
N HIS A 156 9.64 -5.96 10.17
CA HIS A 156 10.53 -5.81 9.01
C HIS A 156 10.13 -6.74 7.85
N ILE A 157 10.41 -6.29 6.62
CA ILE A 157 10.48 -7.14 5.41
C ILE A 157 11.90 -7.04 4.88
N GLY A 158 12.64 -8.15 4.86
CA GLY A 158 14.09 -8.10 4.66
C GLY A 158 14.75 -7.27 5.78
N GLN A 159 15.48 -6.21 5.40
CA GLN A 159 16.08 -5.25 6.34
C GLN A 159 15.22 -3.98 6.51
N ALA A 160 14.19 -3.80 5.70
CA ALA A 160 13.34 -2.62 5.73
C ALA A 160 12.36 -2.66 6.90
N ILE A 161 12.27 -1.57 7.65
CA ILE A 161 11.24 -1.39 8.67
C ILE A 161 9.85 -1.45 8.02
N LEU A 162 8.90 -2.10 8.71
CA LEU A 162 7.52 -2.23 8.28
C LEU A 162 6.60 -1.42 9.20
N LEU A 163 5.90 -0.44 8.64
CA LEU A 163 4.85 0.32 9.32
C LEU A 163 3.51 0.05 8.64
N CYS A 164 2.49 -0.28 9.43
CA CYS A 164 1.17 -0.61 8.93
C CYS A 164 0.11 0.28 9.53
N ALA A 165 -0.90 0.60 8.72
CA ALA A 165 -2.04 1.37 9.16
C ALA A 165 -3.34 0.80 8.58
N ARG A 166 -4.41 0.87 9.36
CA ARG A 166 -5.80 0.79 8.91
C ARG A 166 -6.47 2.13 9.11
N THR A 167 -7.67 2.29 8.60
CA THR A 167 -8.45 3.51 8.83
C THR A 167 -9.76 3.19 9.55
N ARG A 168 -10.30 4.18 10.20
CA ARG A 168 -11.65 4.16 10.76
C ARG A 168 -12.37 5.48 10.49
N PRO A 169 -13.71 5.50 10.50
CA PRO A 169 -14.45 6.75 10.46
C PRO A 169 -14.03 7.70 11.59
N PRO A 170 -13.92 9.00 11.32
CA PRO A 170 -13.66 9.98 12.37
C PRO A 170 -14.88 10.10 13.31
N PHE A 171 -14.63 10.25 14.60
CA PHE A 171 -15.67 10.63 15.55
C PHE A 171 -15.96 12.12 15.38
N ILE A 172 -17.16 12.44 14.86
CA ILE A 172 -17.57 13.82 14.59
C ILE A 172 -18.75 14.16 15.50
N GLY A 173 -18.66 15.28 16.21
CA GLY A 173 -19.74 15.78 17.06
C GLY A 173 -19.27 16.13 18.47
N GLY A 174 -20.20 16.53 19.31
CA GLY A 174 -19.96 16.90 20.72
C GLY A 174 -20.56 15.89 21.69
N SER A 175 -20.80 16.33 22.92
CA SER A 175 -21.31 15.49 24.02
C SER A 175 -22.70 14.86 23.81
N ARG A 176 -23.41 15.24 22.77
CA ARG A 176 -24.69 14.64 22.37
C ARG A 176 -24.59 13.63 21.23
N ALA A 177 -23.38 13.44 20.69
CA ALA A 177 -23.17 12.50 19.60
C ALA A 177 -23.13 11.06 20.13
N VAL A 178 -23.71 10.14 19.34
CA VAL A 178 -23.71 8.69 19.60
C VAL A 178 -22.90 8.02 18.52
N TYR A 179 -22.00 7.12 18.88
CA TYR A 179 -21.01 6.52 17.98
C TYR A 179 -21.22 5.03 17.74
N SER A 180 -22.08 4.37 18.51
CA SER A 180 -22.47 2.97 18.28
C SER A 180 -23.97 2.78 18.46
N GLN A 181 -24.55 1.76 17.82
CA GLN A 181 -25.98 1.45 17.99
C GLN A 181 -26.27 0.92 19.40
N GLU A 182 -25.29 0.42 20.13
CA GLU A 182 -25.43 -0.05 21.51
C GLU A 182 -25.66 1.11 22.49
N GLU A 183 -25.20 2.32 22.16
CA GLU A 183 -25.39 3.54 22.96
C GLU A 183 -26.79 4.17 22.81
N VAL A 184 -27.61 3.66 21.90
CA VAL A 184 -28.97 4.16 21.61
C VAL A 184 -30.06 3.47 22.45
N ARG A 185 -29.70 2.48 23.30
CA ARG A 185 -30.65 1.70 24.12
C ARG A 185 -30.82 2.26 25.52
#